data_213cbd4ee71d2ce7001ef5c3c6cadbfa
#
_entry.id   213cbd4ee71d2ce7001ef5c3c6cadbfa
#
_cell.length_a   1.000
_cell.length_b   1.000
_cell.length_c   1.000
_cell.angle_alpha   90.00
_cell.angle_beta   90.00
_cell.angle_gamma   90.00
#
_symmetry.space_group_name_H-M   'P 1'
#
loop_
_entity.id
_entity.type
_entity.pdbx_description
1 polymer ?
#
loop_
_entity_poly.entity_id
_entity_poly.type
_entity_poly.pdbx_seq_one_letter_code
_entity_poly.pdbx_strand_id
1 'polypeptide(L)' 'MKKYTEDLGNKPNMLITINHNLGTKDVIVSVYQGIISELVKNVAVYARDENYIELSFGRELMSQQLFRVVVIG' A
#
# COMPACT_ATOMS: atom_id res chain seq x y z
N MET A 1 5.73 9.88 -15.53
CA MET A 1 5.33 8.86 -14.54
C MET A 1 5.64 9.37 -13.14
N LYS A 2 4.69 9.32 -12.26
CA LYS A 2 4.83 9.82 -10.89
C LYS A 2 4.85 8.66 -9.91
N LYS A 3 5.53 8.86 -8.80
CA LYS A 3 5.67 7.84 -7.78
C LYS A 3 5.41 8.42 -6.40
N TYR A 4 4.71 7.67 -5.58
CA TYR A 4 4.47 8.00 -4.18
C TYR A 4 4.87 6.80 -3.33
N THR A 5 5.58 7.05 -2.24
CA THR A 5 6.03 6.00 -1.32
C THR A 5 5.65 6.40 0.10
N GLU A 6 5.15 5.44 0.86
CA GLU A 6 4.78 5.68 2.26
C GLU A 6 5.16 4.48 3.11
N ASP A 7 5.75 4.75 4.26
CA ASP A 7 6.07 3.72 5.25
C ASP A 7 4.91 3.60 6.22
N LEU A 8 4.35 2.41 6.34
CA LEU A 8 3.21 2.14 7.22
C LEU A 8 3.61 1.69 8.62
N GLY A 9 4.88 1.34 8.81
CA GLY A 9 5.35 0.86 10.10
C GLY A 9 4.94 -0.57 10.40
N ASN A 10 4.81 -0.90 11.69
CA ASN A 10 4.63 -2.27 12.14
C ASN A 10 3.17 -2.66 12.41
N LYS A 11 2.25 -1.72 12.26
CA LYS A 11 0.87 -1.97 12.70
C LYS A 11 -0.12 -1.54 11.63
N PRO A 12 -0.17 -2.23 10.51
CA PRO A 12 -1.19 -1.88 9.52
C PRO A 12 -2.56 -2.26 10.07
N ASN A 13 -3.52 -1.38 9.87
CA ASN A 13 -4.90 -1.76 10.07
C ASN A 13 -5.31 -2.68 8.93
N MET A 14 -6.40 -3.41 9.10
CA MET A 14 -6.88 -4.26 8.02
C MET A 14 -7.28 -3.44 6.80
N LEU A 15 -7.71 -2.20 7.00
CA LEU A 15 -8.05 -1.29 5.91
C LEU A 15 -7.29 0.01 6.11
N ILE A 16 -6.51 0.40 5.11
CA ILE A 16 -5.66 1.59 5.16
C ILE A 16 -5.93 2.45 3.94
N THR A 17 -6.05 3.76 4.13
CA THR A 17 -6.18 4.72 3.05
C THR A 17 -4.82 5.35 2.77
N ILE A 18 -4.41 5.34 1.50
CA ILE A 18 -3.15 5.95 1.06
C ILE A 18 -3.48 7.12 0.14
N ASN A 19 -3.14 8.32 0.57
CA ASN A 19 -3.36 9.54 -0.22
C ASN A 19 -2.12 9.82 -1.06
N HIS A 20 -2.11 9.34 -2.29
CA HIS A 20 -0.94 9.48 -3.16
C HIS A 20 -0.94 10.77 -3.97
N ASN A 21 -2.10 11.38 -4.15
CA ASN A 21 -2.27 12.67 -4.86
C ASN A 21 -1.69 12.66 -6.27
N LEU A 22 -1.81 11.55 -6.97
CA LEU A 22 -1.26 11.42 -8.33
C LEU A 22 -2.25 11.85 -9.42
N GLY A 23 -3.52 12.09 -9.04
CA GLY A 23 -4.52 12.58 -9.96
C GLY A 23 -5.01 11.56 -10.97
N THR A 24 -4.90 10.28 -10.67
CA THR A 24 -5.35 9.22 -11.57
C THR A 24 -5.73 7.97 -10.78
N LYS A 25 -6.73 7.25 -11.30
CA LYS A 25 -7.09 5.93 -10.79
C LYS A 25 -6.24 4.82 -11.40
N ASP A 26 -5.52 5.12 -12.47
CA ASP A 26 -4.71 4.15 -13.17
C ASP A 26 -3.34 4.06 -12.53
N VAL A 27 -3.26 3.37 -11.40
CA VAL A 27 -2.03 3.28 -10.62
C VAL A 27 -1.60 1.82 -10.47
N ILE A 28 -0.30 1.64 -10.36
CA ILE A 28 0.30 0.35 -10.02
C ILE A 28 0.75 0.45 -8.57
N VAL A 29 0.31 -0.50 -7.75
CA VAL A 29 0.57 -0.47 -6.32
C VAL A 29 1.37 -1.71 -5.94
N SER A 30 2.46 -1.47 -5.21
CA SER A 30 3.27 -2.55 -4.65
C SER A 30 3.40 -2.34 -3.15
N VAL A 31 3.27 -3.42 -2.39
CA VAL A 31 3.42 -3.38 -0.94
C VAL A 31 4.56 -4.30 -0.57
N TYR A 32 5.50 -3.79 0.21
CA TYR A 32 6.67 -4.54 0.64
C TYR A 32 6.64 -4.70 2.15
N GLN A 33 7.20 -5.80 2.64
CA GLN A 33 7.29 -6.06 4.08
C GLN A 33 8.70 -6.44 4.47
N GLY A 34 9.04 -6.09 5.72
CA GLY A 34 10.31 -6.49 6.32
C GLY A 34 11.50 -5.71 5.82
N ILE A 35 12.65 -6.00 6.42
CA ILE A 35 13.90 -5.32 6.09
C ILE A 35 14.36 -5.66 4.68
N ILE A 36 14.07 -6.88 4.23
CA ILE A 36 14.49 -7.35 2.90
C ILE A 36 13.54 -6.88 1.79
N SER A 37 12.50 -6.13 2.12
CA SER A 37 11.54 -5.58 1.16
C SER A 37 10.88 -6.67 0.31
N GLU A 38 10.37 -7.69 0.98
CA GLU A 38 9.65 -8.76 0.32
C GLU A 38 8.29 -8.28 -0.16
N LEU A 39 7.92 -8.60 -1.40
CA LEU A 39 6.65 -8.19 -1.96
C LEU A 39 5.50 -8.95 -1.30
N VAL A 40 4.48 -8.19 -0.85
CA VAL A 40 3.31 -8.76 -0.22
C VAL A 40 2.27 -9.04 -1.29
N LYS A 41 1.72 -10.27 -1.29
CA LYS A 41 0.77 -10.68 -2.33
C LYS A 41 -0.68 -10.68 -1.89
N ASN A 42 -0.94 -10.73 -0.59
CA ASN A 42 -2.30 -10.87 -0.06
C ASN A 42 -2.90 -9.53 0.35
N VAL A 43 -2.79 -8.54 -0.53
CA VAL A 43 -3.33 -7.21 -0.28
C VAL A 43 -4.27 -6.85 -1.42
N ALA A 44 -5.52 -6.53 -1.08
CA ALA A 44 -6.47 -6.04 -2.06
C ALA A 44 -6.31 -4.53 -2.18
N VAL A 45 -6.37 -4.02 -3.40
CA VAL A 45 -6.21 -2.60 -3.69
C VAL A 45 -7.48 -2.07 -4.32
N TYR A 46 -8.01 -0.99 -3.77
CA TYR A 46 -9.21 -0.34 -4.30
C TYR A 46 -8.88 1.10 -4.67
N ALA A 47 -8.92 1.41 -5.96
CA ALA A 47 -8.69 2.77 -6.46
C ALA A 47 -10.02 3.51 -6.48
N ARG A 48 -10.43 4.05 -5.34
CA ARG A 48 -11.74 4.67 -5.20
C ARG A 48 -11.79 6.11 -5.66
N ASP A 49 -10.62 6.73 -5.79
CA ASP A 49 -10.54 8.15 -6.14
C ASP A 49 -9.24 8.40 -6.89
N GLU A 50 -9.16 9.52 -7.60
CA GLU A 50 -7.95 9.87 -8.36
C GLU A 50 -6.76 10.16 -7.47
N ASN A 51 -6.98 10.45 -6.20
CA ASN A 51 -5.94 10.92 -5.30
C ASN A 51 -5.66 9.97 -4.14
N TYR A 52 -6.46 8.91 -3.98
CA TYR A 52 -6.19 7.95 -2.91
C TYR A 52 -6.62 6.55 -3.32
N ILE A 53 -6.01 5.59 -2.65
CA ILE A 53 -6.38 4.18 -2.75
C ILE A 53 -6.66 3.65 -1.35
N GLU A 54 -7.38 2.54 -1.29
CA GLU A 54 -7.56 1.80 -0.04
C GLU A 54 -6.89 0.44 -0.18
N LEU A 55 -6.20 0.03 0.87
CA LEU A 55 -5.55 -1.27 0.94
C LEU A 55 -6.23 -2.11 1.99
N SER A 56 -6.57 -3.36 1.64
CA SER A 56 -7.13 -4.31 2.57
C SER A 56 -6.13 -5.44 2.79
N PHE A 57 -5.65 -5.57 4.01
CA PHE A 57 -4.65 -6.57 4.38
C PHE A 57 -5.30 -7.83 4.93
N GLY A 58 -4.72 -8.99 4.63
CA GLY A 58 -5.16 -10.22 5.22
C GLY A 58 -4.75 -10.34 6.69
N ARG A 59 -5.40 -11.23 7.42
CA ARG A 59 -5.12 -11.43 8.85
C ARG A 59 -3.68 -11.81 9.12
N GLU A 60 -3.11 -12.63 8.27
CA GLU A 60 -1.76 -13.14 8.44
C GLU A 60 -0.71 -12.03 8.35
N LEU A 61 -1.12 -10.86 7.89
CA LEU A 61 -0.21 -9.72 7.78
C LEU A 61 -0.26 -8.82 9.02
N MET A 62 -0.97 -9.24 10.06
CA MET A 62 -1.10 -8.44 11.28
C MET A 62 0.09 -8.60 12.23
N SER A 63 1.10 -9.37 11.84
CA SER A 63 2.29 -9.54 12.66
C SER A 63 3.15 -8.28 12.62
N GLN A 64 4.25 -8.29 13.40
CA GLN A 64 5.13 -7.14 13.51
C GLN A 64 6.05 -7.04 12.30
N GLN A 65 5.49 -6.68 11.17
CA GLN A 65 6.23 -6.47 9.94
C GLN A 65 6.34 -4.98 9.63
N LEU A 66 7.42 -4.60 8.98
CA LEU A 66 7.58 -3.24 8.46
C LEU A 66 6.99 -3.19 7.07
N PHE A 67 6.00 -2.35 6.88
CA PHE A 67 5.33 -2.26 5.57
C PHE A 67 5.67 -0.96 4.88
N ARG A 68 5.86 -1.03 3.58
CA ARG A 68 6.07 0.14 2.73
C ARG A 68 5.22 -0.02 1.48
N VAL A 69 4.54 1.06 1.09
CA VAL A 69 3.68 1.09 -0.09
C VAL A 69 4.33 1.97 -1.15
N VAL A 70 4.36 1.48 -2.38
CA VAL A 70 4.83 2.26 -3.54
C VAL A 70 3.69 2.34 -4.53
N VAL A 71 3.32 3.55 -4.93
CA VAL A 71 2.25 3.80 -5.90
C VAL A 71 2.86 4.52 -7.10
N ILE A 72 2.63 3.99 -8.29
CA ILE A 72 3.14 4.56 -9.54
C ILE A 72 1.95 4.86 -10.45
N GLY A 73 1.90 6.08 -10.94
CA GLY A 73 0.82 6.47 -11.84
C GLY A 73 1.19 7.53 -12.84
#